data_e669ddad4efe80ceeb5928393cae8d9b
#
_entry.id   e669ddad4efe80ceeb5928393cae8d9b
#
_cell.length_a   1.000
_cell.length_b   1.000
_cell.length_c   1.000
_cell.angle_alpha   90.00
_cell.angle_beta   90.00
_cell.angle_gamma   90.00
#
_symmetry.space_group_name_H-M   'P 1'
#
loop_
_entity.id
_entity.type
_entity.pdbx_description
1 polymer ?
#
loop_
_entity_poly.entity_id
_entity_poly.type
_entity_poly.pdbx_seq_one_letter_code
_entity_poly.pdbx_strand_id
1 'polypeptide(L)'
;MKRYLSVLAAVIFLMSVVSAQTDKDIISTREMERINWMEFKDVVPSKTSTVLLPTGTLEPHGVINNGADNTAPFAMAKTIAQRTNAMIAPTLPYGMTGSLEAYPGAFQITEAAYRPFVKQILEGLVKNGFRSIIILNGHGGGQSAVLNSVASEVAIEKHVRTLVINWWTFASEETKEVFGEDGGHAGNNETAFIQAIDKTLVHPEKYKGPEMTTALPAPAGSWSAVPFPSSIELYQKNQGYPTFDQAKADLYYKKVTDKVAGLINETVKKWDLAGL
;
A
#
# COMPACT_ATOMS: atom_id res chain seq x y z
N MET A 1 -29.41 -49.74 30.64
CA MET A 1 -29.91 -48.35 30.46
C MET A 1 -28.99 -47.24 31.03
N LYS A 2 -28.16 -47.47 32.06
CA LYS A 2 -27.31 -46.40 32.69
C LYS A 2 -26.06 -46.00 31.89
N ARG A 3 -25.57 -46.78 30.93
CA ARG A 3 -24.34 -46.47 30.14
C ARG A 3 -24.57 -45.53 28.92
N TYR A 4 -25.79 -45.44 28.43
CA TYR A 4 -26.11 -44.59 27.28
C TYR A 4 -26.42 -43.14 27.66
N LEU A 5 -26.83 -42.87 28.89
CA LEU A 5 -27.06 -41.49 29.37
C LEU A 5 -25.73 -40.71 29.59
N SER A 6 -24.67 -41.42 29.98
CA SER A 6 -23.37 -40.76 30.23
C SER A 6 -22.67 -40.34 28.91
N VAL A 7 -22.92 -41.06 27.81
CA VAL A 7 -22.32 -40.73 26.49
C VAL A 7 -23.06 -39.54 25.86
N LEU A 8 -24.39 -39.47 26.05
CA LEU A 8 -25.19 -38.37 25.53
C LEU A 8 -24.89 -37.04 26.23
N ALA A 9 -24.64 -37.05 27.55
CA ALA A 9 -24.24 -35.87 28.29
C ALA A 9 -22.85 -35.35 27.93
N ALA A 10 -21.87 -36.25 27.61
CA ALA A 10 -20.55 -35.89 27.17
C ALA A 10 -20.51 -35.27 25.75
N VAL A 11 -21.36 -35.77 24.84
CA VAL A 11 -21.50 -35.23 23.46
C VAL A 11 -22.19 -33.86 23.47
N ILE A 12 -23.16 -33.63 24.33
CA ILE A 12 -23.85 -32.33 24.47
C ILE A 12 -22.88 -31.30 25.09
N PHE A 13 -22.02 -31.72 26.05
CA PHE A 13 -21.00 -30.83 26.64
C PHE A 13 -19.89 -30.46 25.66
N LEU A 14 -19.49 -31.40 24.78
CA LEU A 14 -18.51 -31.11 23.72
C LEU A 14 -19.07 -30.22 22.62
N MET A 15 -20.35 -30.31 22.29
CA MET A 15 -20.95 -29.40 21.31
C MET A 15 -21.20 -27.99 21.86
N SER A 16 -21.39 -27.82 23.18
CA SER A 16 -21.52 -26.49 23.79
C SER A 16 -20.20 -25.73 23.95
N VAL A 17 -19.06 -26.41 23.92
CA VAL A 17 -17.73 -25.77 23.99
C VAL A 17 -17.24 -25.27 22.62
N VAL A 18 -17.73 -25.84 21.49
CA VAL A 18 -17.40 -25.39 20.14
C VAL A 18 -18.22 -24.15 19.72
N SER A 19 -19.32 -23.84 20.41
CA SER A 19 -20.21 -22.72 20.06
C SER A 19 -19.92 -21.40 20.78
N ALA A 20 -18.86 -21.33 21.57
CA ALA A 20 -18.48 -20.12 22.35
C ALA A 20 -17.20 -19.46 21.87
N GLN A 21 -16.88 -19.59 20.58
CA GLN A 21 -15.96 -18.67 19.92
C GLN A 21 -16.75 -17.41 19.61
N THR A 22 -16.76 -16.54 20.61
CA THR A 22 -17.65 -15.41 20.72
C THR A 22 -17.39 -14.38 19.63
N ASP A 23 -18.48 -13.76 19.09
CA ASP A 23 -18.54 -12.55 18.26
C ASP A 23 -17.65 -11.38 18.72
N LYS A 24 -16.98 -11.49 19.86
CA LYS A 24 -16.13 -10.47 20.46
C LYS A 24 -14.79 -10.25 19.75
N ASP A 25 -14.34 -11.19 18.92
CA ASP A 25 -13.02 -11.10 18.26
C ASP A 25 -13.09 -10.64 16.80
N ILE A 26 -14.29 -10.48 16.26
CA ILE A 26 -14.48 -10.05 14.87
C ILE A 26 -14.36 -8.52 14.82
N ILE A 27 -13.39 -8.03 14.05
CA ILE A 27 -13.32 -6.62 13.66
C ILE A 27 -14.26 -6.43 12.49
N SER A 28 -15.35 -5.67 12.69
CA SER A 28 -16.41 -5.46 11.69
C SER A 28 -15.89 -4.81 10.41
N THR A 29 -14.96 -3.89 10.52
CA THR A 29 -14.22 -3.30 9.41
C THR A 29 -12.82 -2.92 9.87
N ARG A 30 -11.84 -3.02 8.95
CA ARG A 30 -10.48 -2.56 9.22
C ARG A 30 -10.21 -1.14 8.73
N GLU A 31 -11.14 -0.54 8.00
CA GLU A 31 -11.05 0.83 7.50
C GLU A 31 -11.45 1.81 8.61
N MET A 32 -10.50 2.64 9.07
CA MET A 32 -10.74 3.60 10.17
C MET A 32 -11.84 4.62 9.85
N GLU A 33 -12.06 4.93 8.57
CA GLU A 33 -13.12 5.85 8.13
C GLU A 33 -14.54 5.25 8.26
N ARG A 34 -14.64 3.94 8.43
CA ARG A 34 -15.91 3.20 8.43
C ARG A 34 -16.28 2.64 9.79
N ILE A 35 -15.45 2.84 10.79
CA ILE A 35 -15.68 2.41 12.18
C ILE A 35 -16.00 3.64 13.03
N ASN A 36 -16.98 3.53 13.92
CA ASN A 36 -17.26 4.61 14.86
C ASN A 36 -16.28 4.60 16.04
N TRP A 37 -16.24 5.68 16.83
CA TRP A 37 -15.27 5.84 17.90
C TRP A 37 -15.40 4.82 19.02
N MET A 38 -16.58 4.28 19.29
CA MET A 38 -16.82 3.26 20.32
C MET A 38 -16.24 1.92 19.88
N GLU A 39 -16.56 1.50 18.66
CA GLU A 39 -15.96 0.29 18.06
C GLU A 39 -14.44 0.42 17.93
N PHE A 40 -13.95 1.61 17.52
CA PHE A 40 -12.51 1.88 17.43
C PHE A 40 -11.81 1.64 18.79
N LYS A 41 -12.38 2.17 19.89
CA LYS A 41 -11.87 1.97 21.25
C LYS A 41 -11.82 0.49 21.65
N ASP A 42 -12.77 -0.32 21.18
CA ASP A 42 -12.81 -1.75 21.47
C ASP A 42 -11.81 -2.57 20.62
N VAL A 43 -11.28 -1.97 19.54
CA VAL A 43 -10.35 -2.60 18.61
C VAL A 43 -8.91 -2.18 18.88
N VAL A 44 -8.66 -0.88 19.09
CA VAL A 44 -7.29 -0.32 19.20
C VAL A 44 -7.05 0.16 20.62
N PRO A 45 -5.96 -0.25 21.28
CA PRO A 45 -4.93 -1.19 20.82
C PRO A 45 -5.19 -2.67 21.16
N SER A 46 -6.35 -3.00 21.76
CA SER A 46 -6.60 -4.30 22.44
C SER A 46 -6.58 -5.50 21.48
N LYS A 47 -7.11 -5.34 20.24
CA LYS A 47 -7.16 -6.39 19.20
C LYS A 47 -6.06 -6.22 18.16
N THR A 48 -5.69 -4.98 17.89
CA THR A 48 -4.58 -4.63 17.01
C THR A 48 -3.96 -3.30 17.38
N SER A 49 -2.64 -3.22 17.31
CA SER A 49 -1.86 -1.98 17.43
C SER A 49 -1.05 -1.68 16.17
N THR A 50 -1.36 -2.36 15.06
CA THR A 50 -0.73 -2.15 13.76
C THR A 50 -1.70 -1.39 12.84
N VAL A 51 -1.17 -0.41 12.09
CA VAL A 51 -1.92 0.35 11.10
C VAL A 51 -1.17 0.40 9.77
N LEU A 52 -1.89 0.26 8.67
CA LEU A 52 -1.44 0.51 7.31
C LEU A 52 -1.85 1.92 6.93
N LEU A 53 -0.90 2.76 6.54
CA LEU A 53 -1.13 4.11 6.05
C LEU A 53 -0.79 4.16 4.55
N PRO A 54 -1.80 4.08 3.67
CA PRO A 54 -1.59 4.31 2.24
C PRO A 54 -1.24 5.77 1.98
N THR A 55 -0.22 6.01 1.14
CA THR A 55 0.17 7.36 0.71
C THR A 55 0.43 7.37 -0.79
N GLY A 56 0.08 8.45 -1.45
CA GLY A 56 0.31 8.60 -2.89
C GLY A 56 0.28 10.05 -3.33
N THR A 57 -0.01 10.27 -4.59
CA THR A 57 -0.22 11.60 -5.18
C THR A 57 -1.17 11.52 -6.37
N LEU A 58 -1.41 12.65 -7.00
CA LEU A 58 -2.10 12.74 -8.30
C LEU A 58 -1.10 13.23 -9.33
N GLU A 59 -0.78 12.40 -10.30
CA GLU A 59 0.13 12.72 -11.39
C GLU A 59 -0.20 11.89 -12.64
N PRO A 60 0.28 12.30 -13.83
CA PRO A 60 0.04 11.54 -15.05
C PRO A 60 0.71 10.17 -15.00
N HIS A 61 -0.04 9.14 -15.40
CA HIS A 61 0.40 7.75 -15.49
C HIS A 61 0.04 7.12 -16.83
N GLY A 62 0.38 7.78 -17.92
CA GLY A 62 0.14 7.28 -19.27
C GLY A 62 -1.34 6.99 -19.52
N VAL A 63 -1.68 5.72 -19.68
CA VAL A 63 -3.05 5.28 -20.00
C VAL A 63 -3.84 4.72 -18.82
N ILE A 64 -3.30 4.86 -17.61
CA ILE A 64 -4.02 4.54 -16.36
C ILE A 64 -4.42 5.83 -15.63
N ASN A 65 -5.21 5.71 -14.59
CA ASN A 65 -5.73 6.85 -13.85
C ASN A 65 -4.62 7.67 -13.17
N ASN A 66 -4.75 9.00 -13.15
CA ASN A 66 -3.81 9.90 -12.46
C ASN A 66 -3.66 9.61 -10.95
N GLY A 67 -4.61 8.92 -10.35
CA GLY A 67 -4.56 8.49 -8.97
C GLY A 67 -4.01 7.07 -8.77
N ALA A 68 -3.24 6.54 -9.71
CA ALA A 68 -2.64 5.20 -9.61
C ALA A 68 -1.86 5.03 -8.30
N ASP A 69 -1.09 6.04 -7.92
CA ASP A 69 -0.32 6.09 -6.68
C ASP A 69 -1.17 6.05 -5.41
N ASN A 70 -2.44 6.44 -5.49
CA ASN A 70 -3.41 6.31 -4.39
C ASN A 70 -4.13 4.96 -4.44
N THR A 71 -4.52 4.55 -5.65
CA THR A 71 -5.31 3.34 -5.90
C THR A 71 -4.54 2.09 -5.49
N ALA A 72 -3.27 1.98 -5.89
CA ALA A 72 -2.44 0.82 -5.64
C ALA A 72 -2.22 0.54 -4.14
N PRO A 73 -1.69 1.47 -3.32
CA PRO A 73 -1.43 1.20 -1.91
C PRO A 73 -2.73 1.02 -1.10
N PHE A 74 -3.82 1.70 -1.45
CA PHE A 74 -5.10 1.50 -0.78
C PHE A 74 -5.69 0.11 -1.04
N ALA A 75 -5.71 -0.33 -2.29
CA ALA A 75 -6.18 -1.67 -2.64
C ALA A 75 -5.30 -2.76 -2.01
N MET A 76 -3.98 -2.55 -2.01
CA MET A 76 -3.04 -3.42 -1.30
C MET A 76 -3.38 -3.49 0.19
N ALA A 77 -3.58 -2.35 0.86
CA ALA A 77 -3.95 -2.29 2.27
C ALA A 77 -5.22 -3.11 2.55
N LYS A 78 -6.25 -2.95 1.72
CA LYS A 78 -7.50 -3.74 1.85
C LYS A 78 -7.26 -5.24 1.72
N THR A 79 -6.40 -5.65 0.80
CA THR A 79 -6.08 -7.07 0.56
C THR A 79 -5.31 -7.70 1.71
N ILE A 80 -4.41 -6.94 2.36
CA ILE A 80 -3.50 -7.52 3.35
C ILE A 80 -3.88 -7.23 4.81
N ALA A 81 -4.78 -6.29 5.08
CA ALA A 81 -5.07 -5.82 6.45
C ALA A 81 -5.46 -6.94 7.43
N GLN A 82 -6.30 -7.89 7.00
CA GLN A 82 -6.65 -9.04 7.84
C GLN A 82 -5.47 -9.97 8.06
N ARG A 83 -4.66 -10.19 7.04
CA ARG A 83 -3.49 -11.09 7.07
C ARG A 83 -2.36 -10.55 7.94
N THR A 84 -2.27 -9.24 8.09
CA THR A 84 -1.25 -8.53 8.88
C THR A 84 -1.79 -8.06 10.24
N ASN A 85 -3.02 -8.43 10.57
CA ASN A 85 -3.75 -7.94 11.74
C ASN A 85 -3.63 -6.42 11.92
N ALA A 86 -3.89 -5.65 10.87
CA ALA A 86 -3.76 -4.20 10.87
C ALA A 86 -5.10 -3.49 10.62
N MET A 87 -5.25 -2.27 11.13
CA MET A 87 -6.23 -1.30 10.67
C MET A 87 -5.70 -0.58 9.42
N ILE A 88 -6.59 0.05 8.66
CA ILE A 88 -6.26 0.87 7.49
C ILE A 88 -6.61 2.32 7.82
N ALA A 89 -5.60 3.18 7.84
CA ALA A 89 -5.81 4.62 7.97
C ALA A 89 -6.34 5.21 6.65
N PRO A 90 -7.02 6.37 6.69
CA PRO A 90 -7.37 7.12 5.48
C PRO A 90 -6.14 7.35 4.61
N THR A 91 -6.31 7.20 3.30
CA THR A 91 -5.21 7.44 2.34
C THR A 91 -4.80 8.91 2.37
N LEU A 92 -3.50 9.19 2.28
CA LEU A 92 -2.98 10.54 2.01
C LEU A 92 -2.88 10.73 0.49
N PRO A 93 -3.89 11.36 -0.15
CA PRO A 93 -4.02 11.31 -1.61
C PRO A 93 -3.28 12.42 -2.34
N TYR A 94 -2.68 13.37 -1.63
CA TYR A 94 -1.90 14.47 -2.18
C TYR A 94 -0.48 14.41 -1.64
N GLY A 95 0.49 14.45 -2.56
CA GLY A 95 1.90 14.30 -2.24
C GLY A 95 2.81 15.20 -3.07
N MET A 96 4.06 14.79 -3.24
CA MET A 96 5.11 15.57 -3.88
C MET A 96 5.38 15.05 -5.29
N THR A 97 4.60 15.50 -6.27
CA THR A 97 4.65 15.07 -7.68
C THR A 97 5.98 15.42 -8.39
N GLY A 98 6.68 16.48 -7.94
CA GLY A 98 7.97 16.86 -8.48
C GLY A 98 7.91 17.37 -9.93
N SER A 99 8.74 16.82 -10.83
CA SER A 99 8.86 17.31 -12.21
C SER A 99 7.61 17.08 -13.08
N LEU A 100 6.63 16.34 -12.58
CA LEU A 100 5.36 16.07 -13.27
C LEU A 100 4.27 17.08 -12.93
N GLU A 101 4.51 18.03 -12.03
CA GLU A 101 3.50 19.01 -11.58
C GLU A 101 2.91 19.87 -12.71
N ALA A 102 3.65 20.05 -13.79
CA ALA A 102 3.21 20.87 -14.94
C ALA A 102 2.21 20.14 -15.84
N TYR A 103 2.00 18.86 -15.68
CA TYR A 103 1.05 18.09 -16.48
C TYR A 103 -0.38 18.23 -15.98
N PRO A 104 -1.39 18.18 -16.90
CA PRO A 104 -2.79 18.26 -16.52
C PRO A 104 -3.20 17.16 -15.52
N GLY A 105 -3.87 17.57 -14.44
CA GLY A 105 -4.33 16.65 -13.40
C GLY A 105 -3.30 16.30 -12.33
N ALA A 106 -2.08 16.82 -12.43
CA ALA A 106 -1.07 16.71 -11.38
C ALA A 106 -1.30 17.73 -10.25
N PHE A 107 -0.95 17.34 -9.03
CA PHE A 107 -1.05 18.21 -7.84
C PHE A 107 0.23 18.10 -7.02
N GLN A 108 0.98 19.19 -6.96
CA GLN A 108 2.21 19.28 -6.18
C GLN A 108 1.93 19.84 -4.79
N ILE A 109 2.33 19.10 -3.77
CA ILE A 109 2.46 19.61 -2.40
C ILE A 109 3.94 19.83 -2.12
N THR A 110 4.30 21.03 -1.65
CA THR A 110 5.70 21.33 -1.30
C THR A 110 6.15 20.50 -0.09
N GLU A 111 7.43 20.20 0.02
CA GLU A 111 8.00 19.53 1.19
C GLU A 111 7.68 20.26 2.49
N ALA A 112 7.74 21.60 2.46
CA ALA A 112 7.44 22.45 3.61
C ALA A 112 6.01 22.27 4.15
N ALA A 113 5.05 21.88 3.30
CA ALA A 113 3.69 21.55 3.69
C ALA A 113 3.51 20.05 4.00
N TYR A 114 4.08 19.20 3.17
CA TYR A 114 3.89 17.76 3.25
C TYR A 114 4.54 17.15 4.50
N ARG A 115 5.79 17.53 4.81
CA ARG A 115 6.54 17.01 5.95
C ARG A 115 5.80 17.19 7.30
N PRO A 116 5.41 18.42 7.73
CA PRO A 116 4.70 18.60 8.99
C PRO A 116 3.31 17.95 8.98
N PHE A 117 2.63 17.90 7.83
CA PHE A 117 1.35 17.23 7.69
C PHE A 117 1.47 15.72 7.96
N VAL A 118 2.42 15.05 7.30
CA VAL A 118 2.68 13.61 7.53
C VAL A 118 3.07 13.36 8.99
N LYS A 119 3.96 14.20 9.56
CA LYS A 119 4.35 14.06 10.98
C LYS A 119 3.14 14.07 11.91
N GLN A 120 2.24 15.04 11.74
CA GLN A 120 1.03 15.15 12.56
C GLN A 120 0.09 13.93 12.39
N ILE A 121 -0.02 13.37 11.21
CA ILE A 121 -0.78 12.14 10.98
C ILE A 121 -0.16 10.98 11.75
N LEU A 122 1.16 10.77 11.65
CA LEU A 122 1.83 9.69 12.37
C LEU A 122 1.70 9.87 13.91
N GLU A 123 1.88 11.08 14.41
CA GLU A 123 1.67 11.40 15.83
C GLU A 123 0.21 11.16 16.26
N GLY A 124 -0.75 11.48 15.39
CA GLY A 124 -2.17 11.19 15.60
C GLY A 124 -2.44 9.68 15.71
N LEU A 125 -1.81 8.87 14.88
CA LEU A 125 -1.92 7.41 14.95
C LEU A 125 -1.32 6.88 16.27
N VAL A 126 -0.16 7.38 16.67
CA VAL A 126 0.47 7.03 17.98
C VAL A 126 -0.45 7.39 19.14
N LYS A 127 -1.01 8.61 19.15
CA LYS A 127 -1.95 9.07 20.18
C LYS A 127 -3.17 8.17 20.29
N ASN A 128 -3.62 7.60 19.19
CA ASN A 128 -4.76 6.68 19.15
C ASN A 128 -4.42 5.22 19.51
N GLY A 129 -3.18 4.92 19.91
CA GLY A 129 -2.79 3.63 20.44
C GLY A 129 -2.08 2.69 19.47
N PHE A 130 -1.76 3.14 18.25
CA PHE A 130 -0.96 2.36 17.32
C PHE A 130 0.51 2.35 17.73
N ARG A 131 1.13 1.17 17.69
CA ARG A 131 2.55 0.95 17.99
C ARG A 131 3.38 0.59 16.77
N SER A 132 2.76 0.02 15.75
CA SER A 132 3.39 -0.31 14.46
C SER A 132 2.68 0.44 13.35
N ILE A 133 3.37 1.39 12.74
CA ILE A 133 2.84 2.19 11.64
C ILE A 133 3.55 1.77 10.36
N ILE A 134 2.82 1.17 9.44
CA ILE A 134 3.31 0.68 8.15
C ILE A 134 2.84 1.62 7.06
N ILE A 135 3.75 2.38 6.49
CA ILE A 135 3.46 3.30 5.39
C ILE A 135 3.59 2.54 4.07
N LEU A 136 2.48 2.38 3.37
CA LEU A 136 2.44 1.83 2.02
C LEU A 136 2.54 3.00 1.05
N ASN A 137 3.74 3.27 0.57
CA ASN A 137 3.98 4.39 -0.32
C ASN A 137 3.71 4.00 -1.78
N GLY A 138 2.89 4.81 -2.47
CA GLY A 138 2.58 4.64 -3.88
C GLY A 138 3.42 5.51 -4.82
N HIS A 139 4.14 6.53 -4.30
CA HIS A 139 4.86 7.50 -5.11
C HIS A 139 6.35 7.61 -4.76
N GLY A 140 7.16 7.79 -5.79
CA GLY A 140 8.63 7.86 -5.69
C GLY A 140 9.20 9.22 -5.33
N GLY A 141 10.39 9.46 -5.85
CA GLY A 141 11.07 10.77 -5.79
C GLY A 141 11.27 11.33 -4.38
N GLY A 142 11.07 12.63 -4.24
CA GLY A 142 11.22 13.36 -2.98
C GLY A 142 10.26 12.89 -1.89
N GLN A 143 9.08 12.41 -2.25
CA GLN A 143 8.10 11.89 -1.29
C GLN A 143 8.65 10.72 -0.48
N SER A 144 9.29 9.75 -1.13
CA SER A 144 9.91 8.61 -0.45
C SER A 144 10.96 9.04 0.58
N ALA A 145 11.77 10.03 0.26
CA ALA A 145 12.79 10.56 1.17
C ALA A 145 12.15 11.23 2.40
N VAL A 146 11.12 12.04 2.20
CA VAL A 146 10.38 12.70 3.28
C VAL A 146 9.68 11.68 4.17
N LEU A 147 8.99 10.70 3.60
CA LEU A 147 8.31 9.64 4.36
C LEU A 147 9.29 8.87 5.24
N ASN A 148 10.44 8.45 4.69
CA ASN A 148 11.47 7.74 5.45
C ASN A 148 12.01 8.59 6.61
N SER A 149 12.30 9.87 6.36
CA SER A 149 12.82 10.80 7.36
C SER A 149 11.81 11.03 8.49
N VAL A 150 10.55 11.33 8.16
CA VAL A 150 9.50 11.61 9.14
C VAL A 150 9.13 10.35 9.93
N ALA A 151 9.05 9.19 9.27
CA ALA A 151 8.78 7.92 9.93
C ALA A 151 9.87 7.59 10.97
N SER A 152 11.15 7.79 10.62
CA SER A 152 12.27 7.60 11.54
C SER A 152 12.24 8.58 12.72
N GLU A 153 11.95 9.87 12.45
CA GLU A 153 11.82 10.90 13.48
C GLU A 153 10.73 10.54 14.51
N VAL A 154 9.53 10.20 14.03
CA VAL A 154 8.40 9.83 14.90
C VAL A 154 8.69 8.52 15.66
N ALA A 155 9.32 7.53 15.01
CA ALA A 155 9.69 6.28 15.67
C ALA A 155 10.59 6.52 16.90
N ILE A 156 11.60 7.38 16.73
CA ILE A 156 12.55 7.72 17.81
C ILE A 156 11.87 8.59 18.88
N GLU A 157 11.17 9.65 18.49
CA GLU A 157 10.56 10.60 19.44
C GLU A 157 9.42 9.99 20.25
N LYS A 158 8.64 9.09 19.65
CA LYS A 158 7.44 8.52 20.29
C LYS A 158 7.63 7.08 20.77
N HIS A 159 8.81 6.50 20.58
CA HIS A 159 9.10 5.11 20.94
C HIS A 159 8.10 4.11 20.34
N VAL A 160 7.86 4.27 19.02
CA VAL A 160 6.98 3.41 18.20
C VAL A 160 7.76 2.82 17.04
N ARG A 161 7.17 1.87 16.37
CA ARG A 161 7.78 1.14 15.24
C ARG A 161 7.21 1.66 13.94
N THR A 162 8.06 1.96 12.96
CA THR A 162 7.65 2.42 11.63
C THR A 162 8.32 1.60 10.55
N LEU A 163 7.59 1.30 9.48
CA LEU A 163 8.09 0.66 8.28
C LEU A 163 7.54 1.41 7.06
N VAL A 164 8.42 1.83 6.16
CA VAL A 164 8.03 2.46 4.89
C VAL A 164 8.32 1.48 3.76
N ILE A 165 7.30 1.20 2.94
CA ILE A 165 7.41 0.26 1.81
C ILE A 165 7.13 1.01 0.51
N ASN A 166 8.15 1.17 -0.32
CA ASN A 166 8.01 1.58 -1.73
C ASN A 166 7.74 0.31 -2.54
N TRP A 167 6.47 -0.02 -2.72
CA TRP A 167 6.03 -1.33 -3.17
C TRP A 167 6.63 -1.74 -4.53
N TRP A 168 6.72 -0.81 -5.49
CA TRP A 168 7.23 -1.09 -6.84
C TRP A 168 8.72 -1.47 -6.83
N THR A 169 9.54 -0.81 -6.01
CA THR A 169 10.95 -1.15 -5.84
C THR A 169 11.13 -2.45 -5.07
N PHE A 170 10.35 -2.63 -3.99
CA PHE A 170 10.40 -3.85 -3.19
C PHE A 170 9.98 -5.09 -3.98
N ALA A 171 9.06 -4.93 -4.95
CA ALA A 171 8.55 -6.00 -5.81
C ALA A 171 9.25 -6.09 -7.18
N SER A 172 10.45 -5.53 -7.35
CA SER A 172 11.17 -5.55 -8.63
C SER A 172 11.45 -6.97 -9.14
N GLU A 173 11.72 -7.93 -8.26
CA GLU A 173 11.93 -9.34 -8.63
C GLU A 173 10.65 -9.97 -9.19
N GLU A 174 9.51 -9.72 -8.54
CA GLU A 174 8.20 -10.19 -9.01
C GLU A 174 7.83 -9.56 -10.36
N THR A 175 8.23 -8.30 -10.58
CA THR A 175 8.06 -7.63 -11.87
C THR A 175 8.82 -8.37 -12.96
N LYS A 176 10.10 -8.66 -12.74
CA LYS A 176 10.93 -9.43 -13.68
C LYS A 176 10.40 -10.84 -13.91
N GLU A 177 9.97 -11.50 -12.86
CA GLU A 177 9.44 -12.85 -12.96
C GLU A 177 8.18 -12.93 -13.84
N VAL A 178 7.26 -11.96 -13.69
CA VAL A 178 5.99 -11.98 -14.42
C VAL A 178 6.12 -11.42 -15.83
N PHE A 179 6.91 -10.34 -16.00
CA PHE A 179 6.97 -9.61 -17.26
C PHE A 179 8.26 -9.81 -18.05
N GLY A 180 9.31 -10.36 -17.45
CA GLY A 180 10.62 -10.59 -18.08
C GLY A 180 11.53 -9.36 -18.07
N GLU A 181 11.09 -8.24 -17.53
CA GLU A 181 11.83 -6.96 -17.50
C GLU A 181 11.44 -6.12 -16.28
N ASP A 182 12.23 -5.09 -15.99
CA ASP A 182 11.90 -4.13 -14.93
C ASP A 182 10.64 -3.31 -15.27
N GLY A 183 9.99 -2.82 -14.22
CA GLY A 183 8.94 -1.84 -14.33
C GLY A 183 9.46 -0.41 -14.27
N GLY A 184 8.55 0.55 -14.25
CA GLY A 184 8.83 1.97 -14.13
C GLY A 184 7.56 2.79 -14.04
N HIS A 185 7.70 4.10 -14.09
CA HIS A 185 6.57 5.02 -14.08
C HIS A 185 5.61 4.70 -15.23
N ALA A 186 4.34 4.47 -14.91
CA ALA A 186 3.29 4.01 -15.83
C ALA A 186 3.64 2.76 -16.67
N GLY A 187 4.68 2.02 -16.27
CA GLY A 187 5.17 0.83 -16.98
C GLY A 187 4.29 -0.40 -16.77
N ASN A 188 4.85 -1.55 -17.13
CA ASN A 188 4.15 -2.84 -17.03
C ASN A 188 3.68 -3.17 -15.60
N ASN A 189 4.50 -2.85 -14.60
CA ASN A 189 4.22 -3.09 -13.18
C ASN A 189 3.03 -2.27 -12.67
N GLU A 190 3.05 -0.95 -12.86
CA GLU A 190 1.99 -0.07 -12.37
C GLU A 190 0.70 -0.27 -13.16
N THR A 191 0.79 -0.35 -14.49
CA THR A 191 -0.37 -0.61 -15.36
C THR A 191 -1.04 -1.93 -15.02
N ALA A 192 -0.29 -3.02 -14.85
CA ALA A 192 -0.84 -4.32 -14.50
C ALA A 192 -1.43 -4.33 -13.08
N PHE A 193 -0.78 -3.62 -12.13
CA PHE A 193 -1.29 -3.55 -10.77
C PHE A 193 -2.65 -2.85 -10.72
N ILE A 194 -2.81 -1.72 -11.43
CA ILE A 194 -4.10 -1.02 -11.54
C ILE A 194 -5.12 -1.88 -12.31
N GLN A 195 -4.70 -2.56 -13.38
CA GLN A 195 -5.59 -3.44 -14.15
C GLN A 195 -6.17 -4.59 -13.30
N ALA A 196 -5.39 -5.15 -12.41
CA ALA A 196 -5.86 -6.19 -11.49
C ALA A 196 -6.85 -5.66 -10.45
N ILE A 197 -6.72 -4.39 -10.04
CA ILE A 197 -7.62 -3.75 -9.08
C ILE A 197 -8.94 -3.37 -9.75
N ASP A 198 -8.87 -2.64 -10.85
CA ASP A 198 -10.01 -2.16 -11.62
C ASP A 198 -9.62 -1.87 -13.07
N LYS A 199 -9.98 -2.78 -13.96
CA LYS A 199 -9.70 -2.64 -15.40
C LYS A 199 -10.36 -1.42 -16.06
N THR A 200 -11.38 -0.83 -15.45
CA THR A 200 -12.03 0.38 -15.97
C THR A 200 -11.18 1.64 -15.85
N LEU A 201 -10.11 1.57 -15.03
CA LEU A 201 -9.12 2.64 -14.86
C LEU A 201 -7.97 2.56 -15.88
N VAL A 202 -7.99 1.57 -16.77
CA VAL A 202 -6.95 1.34 -17.80
C VAL A 202 -7.54 1.51 -19.17
N HIS A 203 -6.88 2.29 -20.02
CA HIS A 203 -7.35 2.66 -21.36
C HIS A 203 -6.40 2.17 -22.48
N PRO A 204 -6.36 0.85 -22.77
CA PRO A 204 -5.44 0.29 -23.74
C PRO A 204 -5.60 0.90 -25.15
N GLU A 205 -6.81 1.35 -25.49
CA GLU A 205 -7.12 1.99 -26.77
C GLU A 205 -6.39 3.32 -26.99
N LYS A 206 -5.88 3.92 -25.90
CA LYS A 206 -5.08 5.16 -25.95
C LYS A 206 -3.58 4.88 -26.01
N TYR A 207 -3.17 3.63 -25.85
CA TYR A 207 -1.76 3.25 -25.86
C TYR A 207 -1.24 3.14 -27.29
N LYS A 208 -0.21 3.92 -27.61
CA LYS A 208 0.41 3.96 -28.95
C LYS A 208 1.80 3.29 -29.01
N GLY A 209 2.10 2.48 -28.00
CA GLY A 209 3.36 1.74 -27.97
C GLY A 209 4.60 2.64 -27.89
N PRO A 210 5.61 2.37 -28.72
CA PRO A 210 6.90 3.09 -28.64
C PRO A 210 6.80 4.61 -28.84
N GLU A 211 5.75 5.11 -29.49
CA GLU A 211 5.53 6.56 -29.68
C GLU A 211 5.27 7.30 -28.37
N MET A 212 4.89 6.56 -27.31
CA MET A 212 4.58 7.11 -26.00
C MET A 212 5.78 7.12 -25.06
N THR A 213 6.91 6.56 -25.47
CA THR A 213 8.13 6.60 -24.66
C THR A 213 8.84 7.94 -24.82
N THR A 214 9.56 8.36 -23.78
CA THR A 214 10.46 9.50 -23.92
C THR A 214 11.59 9.17 -24.90
N ALA A 215 11.87 10.08 -25.81
CA ALA A 215 13.01 9.96 -26.73
C ALA A 215 14.34 10.28 -26.08
N LEU A 216 14.33 10.92 -24.92
CA LEU A 216 15.53 11.33 -24.21
C LEU A 216 16.06 10.20 -23.31
N PRO A 217 17.37 10.10 -23.13
CA PRO A 217 17.93 9.17 -22.17
C PRO A 217 17.52 9.55 -20.73
N ALA A 218 17.51 8.57 -19.84
CA ALA A 218 17.27 8.83 -18.44
C ALA A 218 18.22 9.89 -17.89
N PRO A 219 17.74 10.84 -17.08
CA PRO A 219 18.58 11.93 -16.59
C PRO A 219 19.76 11.45 -15.72
N ALA A 220 19.58 10.45 -14.91
CA ALA A 220 20.61 9.87 -14.05
C ALA A 220 21.54 10.90 -13.39
N GLY A 221 21.01 12.09 -13.06
CA GLY A 221 21.76 13.21 -12.48
C GLY A 221 22.53 14.07 -13.48
N SER A 222 22.56 13.73 -14.76
CA SER A 222 23.28 14.49 -15.77
C SER A 222 22.52 15.68 -16.36
N TRP A 223 21.19 15.66 -16.25
CA TRP A 223 20.31 16.76 -16.67
C TRP A 223 18.98 16.69 -15.92
N SER A 224 18.24 17.77 -15.95
CA SER A 224 16.87 17.83 -15.43
C SER A 224 16.00 18.75 -16.28
N ALA A 225 14.71 18.50 -16.32
CA ALA A 225 13.75 19.37 -16.99
C ALA A 225 12.41 19.36 -16.22
N VAL A 226 11.76 20.53 -16.19
CA VAL A 226 10.42 20.71 -15.65
C VAL A 226 9.62 21.53 -16.67
N PRO A 227 8.57 20.98 -17.29
CA PRO A 227 8.07 19.62 -17.17
C PRO A 227 9.07 18.59 -17.72
N PHE A 228 8.98 17.36 -17.23
CA PHE A 228 9.77 16.26 -17.77
C PHE A 228 9.36 16.02 -19.24
N PRO A 229 10.33 15.97 -20.20
CA PRO A 229 10.00 15.93 -21.61
C PRO A 229 9.60 14.52 -22.06
N SER A 230 8.32 14.24 -22.07
CA SER A 230 7.74 13.01 -22.59
C SER A 230 6.58 13.34 -23.54
N SER A 231 6.39 12.54 -24.57
CA SER A 231 5.27 12.71 -25.49
C SER A 231 3.92 12.42 -24.81
N ILE A 232 3.97 11.54 -23.83
CA ILE A 232 2.90 11.25 -22.87
C ILE A 232 3.60 10.70 -21.64
N GLU A 233 3.12 10.98 -20.45
CA GLU A 233 3.75 10.52 -19.24
C GLU A 233 3.65 9.02 -19.06
N LEU A 234 4.62 8.35 -19.63
CA LEU A 234 4.83 6.95 -19.54
C LEU A 234 6.23 6.65 -19.00
N TYR A 235 6.63 5.46 -19.22
CA TYR A 235 7.89 4.94 -18.80
C TYR A 235 9.03 5.30 -19.77
N GLN A 236 10.23 5.14 -19.28
CA GLN A 236 11.43 5.22 -20.08
C GLN A 236 11.70 3.89 -20.79
N LYS A 237 12.41 3.96 -21.93
CA LYS A 237 12.83 2.76 -22.67
C LYS A 237 13.50 1.75 -21.73
N ASN A 238 13.13 0.48 -21.86
CA ASN A 238 13.58 -0.67 -21.07
C ASN A 238 13.05 -0.73 -19.63
N GLN A 239 11.97 -0.02 -19.32
CA GLN A 239 11.28 -0.14 -18.05
C GLN A 239 9.97 -0.94 -18.14
N GLY A 240 9.78 -1.69 -19.21
CA GLY A 240 8.67 -2.57 -19.43
C GLY A 240 7.44 -1.93 -20.05
N TYR A 241 7.09 -2.41 -21.25
CA TYR A 241 5.87 -1.98 -21.94
C TYR A 241 4.62 -2.62 -21.32
N PRO A 242 3.53 -1.87 -21.08
CA PRO A 242 2.27 -2.45 -20.66
C PRO A 242 1.81 -3.53 -21.63
N THR A 243 1.49 -4.70 -21.11
CA THR A 243 1.01 -5.83 -21.92
C THR A 243 -0.51 -5.94 -21.95
N PHE A 244 -1.20 -5.31 -20.99
CA PHE A 244 -2.66 -5.38 -20.80
C PHE A 244 -3.20 -6.81 -20.66
N ASP A 245 -2.33 -7.75 -20.25
CA ASP A 245 -2.68 -9.15 -20.01
C ASP A 245 -3.27 -9.29 -18.59
N GLN A 246 -4.57 -9.61 -18.52
CA GLN A 246 -5.28 -9.73 -17.24
C GLN A 246 -4.72 -10.86 -16.37
N ALA A 247 -4.35 -11.98 -16.95
CA ALA A 247 -3.82 -13.12 -16.18
C ALA A 247 -2.48 -12.77 -15.54
N LYS A 248 -1.60 -12.07 -16.27
CA LYS A 248 -0.35 -11.54 -15.71
C LYS A 248 -0.60 -10.46 -14.65
N ALA A 249 -1.58 -9.58 -14.86
CA ALA A 249 -1.95 -8.55 -13.91
C ALA A 249 -2.40 -9.18 -12.57
N ASP A 250 -3.31 -10.15 -12.61
CA ASP A 250 -3.82 -10.84 -11.43
C ASP A 250 -2.72 -11.60 -10.70
N LEU A 251 -1.85 -12.30 -11.44
CA LEU A 251 -0.70 -13.00 -10.87
C LEU A 251 0.27 -12.03 -10.19
N TYR A 252 0.58 -10.93 -10.85
CA TYR A 252 1.48 -9.91 -10.32
C TYR A 252 0.93 -9.28 -9.05
N TYR A 253 -0.34 -8.85 -9.06
CA TYR A 253 -1.01 -8.31 -7.89
C TYR A 253 -0.96 -9.26 -6.68
N LYS A 254 -1.24 -10.54 -6.92
CA LYS A 254 -1.16 -11.56 -5.88
C LYS A 254 0.25 -11.70 -5.33
N LYS A 255 1.28 -11.81 -6.19
CA LYS A 255 2.68 -11.96 -5.75
C LYS A 255 3.15 -10.77 -4.92
N VAL A 256 2.87 -9.56 -5.38
CA VAL A 256 3.26 -8.32 -4.67
C VAL A 256 2.56 -8.23 -3.31
N THR A 257 1.25 -8.46 -3.26
CA THR A 257 0.51 -8.40 -1.99
C THR A 257 0.93 -9.48 -1.01
N ASP A 258 1.26 -10.68 -1.49
CA ASP A 258 1.81 -11.76 -0.66
C ASP A 258 3.19 -11.41 -0.10
N LYS A 259 4.08 -10.86 -0.92
CA LYS A 259 5.43 -10.44 -0.51
C LYS A 259 5.37 -9.31 0.53
N VAL A 260 4.53 -8.29 0.30
CA VAL A 260 4.36 -7.18 1.23
C VAL A 260 3.78 -7.64 2.56
N ALA A 261 2.75 -8.49 2.55
CA ALA A 261 2.19 -9.04 3.78
C ALA A 261 3.22 -9.89 4.55
N GLY A 262 4.04 -10.67 3.83
CA GLY A 262 5.13 -11.45 4.42
C GLY A 262 6.16 -10.56 5.12
N LEU A 263 6.61 -9.49 4.46
CA LEU A 263 7.54 -8.52 5.05
C LEU A 263 6.98 -7.90 6.34
N ILE A 264 5.73 -7.44 6.30
CA ILE A 264 5.09 -6.80 7.46
C ILE A 264 5.03 -7.78 8.64
N ASN A 265 4.53 -9.00 8.42
CA ASN A 265 4.39 -10.00 9.46
C ASN A 265 5.74 -10.38 10.07
N GLU A 266 6.76 -10.61 9.23
CA GLU A 266 8.10 -10.93 9.72
C GLU A 266 8.71 -9.78 10.49
N THR A 267 8.56 -8.55 10.01
CA THR A 267 9.09 -7.35 10.66
C THR A 267 8.43 -7.12 12.02
N VAL A 268 7.10 -7.16 12.10
CA VAL A 268 6.37 -7.00 13.36
C VAL A 268 6.75 -8.10 14.34
N LYS A 269 6.82 -9.35 13.90
CA LYS A 269 7.26 -10.48 14.73
C LYS A 269 8.68 -10.28 15.29
N LYS A 270 9.62 -9.78 14.48
CA LYS A 270 10.99 -9.51 14.93
C LYS A 270 11.04 -8.38 15.95
N TRP A 271 10.26 -7.34 15.78
CA TRP A 271 10.11 -6.26 16.76
C TRP A 271 9.55 -6.78 18.10
N ASP A 272 8.51 -7.62 18.05
CA ASP A 272 7.92 -8.20 19.26
C ASP A 272 8.92 -9.11 20.00
N LEU A 273 9.69 -9.91 19.27
CA LEU A 273 10.75 -10.76 19.85
C LEU A 273 11.88 -9.94 20.47
N ALA A 274 12.16 -8.75 19.97
CA ALA A 274 13.15 -7.84 20.52
C ALA A 274 12.62 -7.02 21.70
N GLY A 275 11.33 -7.12 22.03
CA GLY A 275 10.70 -6.36 23.13
C GLY A 275 10.48 -4.88 22.80
N LEU A 276 10.41 -4.53 21.51
CA LEU A 276 10.24 -3.16 21.03
C LEU A 276 8.78 -2.75 20.91
#